data_4515d54c07af4a7d04e7bfa94d1b0980
#
_entry.id   4515d54c07af4a7d04e7bfa94d1b0980
#
_cell.length_a   1.000
_cell.length_b   1.000
_cell.length_c   1.000
_cell.angle_alpha   90.00
_cell.angle_beta   90.00
_cell.angle_gamma   90.00
#
_symmetry.space_group_name_H-M   'P 1'
#
loop_
_entity.id
_entity.type
_entity.pdbx_description
1 polymer ?
#
loop_
_entity_poly.entity_id
_entity_poly.type
_entity_poly.pdbx_seq_one_letter_code
_entity_poly.pdbx_strand_id
1 'polypeptide(L)'
;MAYIDEGAGPQTLVFLHGLGSYLKGWTKNVSELSRDFRCIALDFPGYGKSSKGDLPYSMTFFARVVRDFIQRLNLQNVVLAGHSMGGQVAATVAVRYPEIVQKLVLIAPAGFETFTETDRVWIRAAYSPTLLKAMPTDQIRRNFEVNFSRFPDDAGFMIDDRMMMLGTQAYEQYCEMIPRCVNSMLDEPVFDLLPQIKAPTLVLFGENDVLIPNKLLHPALNPVMVAETGARRIPAARLELLRPCGHFAQWECAGAVNRAVRRFCG
;
A
#
# COMPACT_ATOMS: atom_id res chain seq x y z
N MET A 1 0.38 9.16 -15.45
CA MET A 1 0.05 8.98 -14.02
C MET A 1 -0.17 10.35 -13.38
N ALA A 2 -1.16 10.42 -12.49
CA ALA A 2 -1.34 11.60 -11.63
C ALA A 2 -0.43 11.45 -10.39
N TYR A 3 0.13 12.55 -9.93
CA TYR A 3 0.98 12.60 -8.74
C TYR A 3 1.01 14.01 -8.15
N ILE A 4 1.43 14.12 -6.92
CA ILE A 4 1.83 15.35 -6.25
C ILE A 4 3.34 15.31 -6.03
N ASP A 5 4.01 16.45 -6.02
CA ASP A 5 5.46 16.59 -5.87
C ASP A 5 5.72 17.84 -5.01
N GLU A 6 6.15 17.65 -3.78
CA GLU A 6 6.33 18.69 -2.79
C GLU A 6 7.69 18.55 -2.08
N GLY A 7 8.26 19.73 -1.71
CA GLY A 7 9.56 19.77 -1.07
C GLY A 7 10.74 19.65 -2.04
N ALA A 8 11.96 19.80 -1.53
CA ALA A 8 13.19 19.88 -2.33
C ALA A 8 14.42 19.30 -1.61
N GLY A 9 14.24 18.32 -0.74
CA GLY A 9 15.33 17.66 -0.02
C GLY A 9 16.22 16.79 -0.92
N PRO A 10 17.40 16.40 -0.43
CA PRO A 10 18.38 15.62 -1.21
C PRO A 10 17.96 14.17 -1.46
N GLN A 11 17.01 13.65 -0.70
CA GLN A 11 16.39 12.34 -0.90
C GLN A 11 14.97 12.52 -1.41
N THR A 12 14.52 11.60 -2.28
CA THR A 12 13.17 11.59 -2.81
C THR A 12 12.37 10.45 -2.20
N LEU A 13 11.33 10.78 -1.43
CA LEU A 13 10.34 9.81 -0.94
C LEU A 13 9.27 9.61 -2.01
N VAL A 14 9.11 8.38 -2.50
CA VAL A 14 8.05 8.01 -3.46
C VAL A 14 7.03 7.13 -2.76
N PHE A 15 5.79 7.60 -2.65
CA PHE A 15 4.73 6.96 -1.88
C PHE A 15 3.76 6.20 -2.78
N LEU A 16 3.56 4.91 -2.48
CA LEU A 16 2.72 3.96 -3.20
C LEU A 16 1.53 3.56 -2.32
N HIS A 17 0.32 3.86 -2.78
CA HIS A 17 -0.91 3.57 -2.03
C HIS A 17 -1.35 2.11 -2.08
N GLY A 18 -2.22 1.70 -1.14
CA GLY A 18 -2.81 0.36 -1.06
C GLY A 18 -3.98 0.12 -2.01
N LEU A 19 -4.50 -1.10 -1.99
CA LEU A 19 -5.69 -1.52 -2.74
C LEU A 19 -6.88 -0.63 -2.40
N GLY A 20 -7.59 -0.15 -3.41
CA GLY A 20 -8.78 0.69 -3.22
C GLY A 20 -8.51 2.10 -2.69
N SER A 21 -7.24 2.46 -2.46
CA SER A 21 -6.80 3.79 -2.03
C SER A 21 -6.28 4.63 -3.21
N TYR A 22 -5.65 5.76 -2.92
CA TYR A 22 -5.10 6.71 -3.89
C TYR A 22 -4.15 7.70 -3.19
N LEU A 23 -3.54 8.62 -3.93
CA LEU A 23 -2.47 9.49 -3.43
C LEU A 23 -2.89 10.35 -2.21
N LYS A 24 -4.18 10.74 -2.06
CA LYS A 24 -4.62 11.51 -0.90
C LYS A 24 -4.41 10.77 0.44
N GLY A 25 -4.33 9.43 0.43
CA GLY A 25 -4.00 8.64 1.62
C GLY A 25 -2.61 8.94 2.21
N TRP A 26 -1.79 9.70 1.50
CA TRP A 26 -0.45 10.13 1.91
C TRP A 26 -0.34 11.62 2.29
N THR A 27 -1.44 12.37 2.26
CA THR A 27 -1.40 13.83 2.44
C THR A 27 -0.74 14.24 3.77
N LYS A 28 -1.03 13.55 4.89
CA LYS A 28 -0.42 13.84 6.19
C LYS A 28 1.11 13.58 6.21
N ASN A 29 1.57 12.64 5.41
CA ASN A 29 2.99 12.31 5.31
C ASN A 29 3.71 13.29 4.38
N VAL A 30 3.14 13.55 3.21
CA VAL A 30 3.70 14.53 2.26
C VAL A 30 3.81 15.91 2.91
N SER A 31 2.73 16.43 3.50
CA SER A 31 2.70 17.74 4.15
C SER A 31 3.75 17.95 5.24
N GLU A 32 4.09 16.89 5.96
CA GLU A 32 5.04 16.96 7.08
C GLU A 32 6.48 16.64 6.62
N LEU A 33 6.65 15.64 5.75
CA LEU A 33 7.97 15.17 5.33
C LEU A 33 8.58 16.05 4.22
N SER A 34 7.76 16.82 3.48
CA SER A 34 8.25 17.73 2.45
C SER A 34 9.10 18.90 2.99
N ARG A 35 9.13 19.09 4.30
CA ARG A 35 10.04 20.02 4.97
C ARG A 35 11.50 19.58 4.88
N ASP A 36 11.75 18.27 4.78
CA ASP A 36 13.10 17.69 4.84
C ASP A 36 13.46 16.93 3.56
N PHE A 37 12.45 16.46 2.81
CA PHE A 37 12.59 15.58 1.66
C PHE A 37 11.81 16.12 0.46
N ARG A 38 12.19 15.69 -0.74
CA ARG A 38 11.26 15.76 -1.88
C ARG A 38 10.28 14.60 -1.76
N CYS A 39 8.99 14.90 -1.70
CA CYS A 39 7.91 13.93 -1.47
C CYS A 39 7.02 13.81 -2.70
N ILE A 40 6.94 12.63 -3.28
CA ILE A 40 6.10 12.34 -4.44
C ILE A 40 5.10 11.25 -4.06
N ALA A 41 3.80 11.55 -4.08
CA ALA A 41 2.76 10.54 -3.95
C ALA A 41 2.04 10.38 -5.29
N LEU A 42 1.89 9.15 -5.76
CA LEU A 42 1.30 8.86 -7.06
C LEU A 42 0.00 8.08 -6.95
N ASP A 43 -0.86 8.24 -7.95
CA ASP A 43 -1.97 7.33 -8.22
C ASP A 43 -1.49 6.25 -9.20
N PHE A 44 -1.61 4.99 -8.84
CA PHE A 44 -1.37 3.90 -9.80
C PHE A 44 -2.30 3.99 -11.01
N PRO A 45 -1.90 3.51 -12.20
CA PRO A 45 -2.82 3.33 -13.32
C PRO A 45 -4.09 2.58 -12.90
N GLY A 46 -5.24 3.09 -13.28
CA GLY A 46 -6.54 2.60 -12.83
C GLY A 46 -7.12 3.32 -11.61
N TYR A 47 -6.28 3.95 -10.79
CA TYR A 47 -6.67 4.60 -9.54
C TYR A 47 -6.72 6.13 -9.65
N GLY A 48 -7.43 6.74 -8.71
CA GLY A 48 -7.48 8.18 -8.52
C GLY A 48 -7.69 8.96 -9.81
N LYS A 49 -6.77 9.88 -10.10
CA LYS A 49 -6.77 10.70 -11.32
C LYS A 49 -5.88 10.16 -12.43
N SER A 50 -5.22 9.01 -12.23
CA SER A 50 -4.45 8.33 -13.26
C SER A 50 -5.33 7.74 -14.37
N SER A 51 -4.72 7.48 -15.53
CA SER A 51 -5.40 6.85 -16.69
C SER A 51 -6.04 5.53 -16.29
N LYS A 52 -7.22 5.29 -16.80
CA LYS A 52 -8.00 4.08 -16.63
C LYS A 52 -8.09 3.33 -17.96
N GLY A 53 -8.42 2.05 -17.91
CA GLY A 53 -8.56 1.25 -19.12
C GLY A 53 -8.30 -0.23 -18.87
N ASP A 54 -8.22 -1.00 -19.94
CA ASP A 54 -7.85 -2.41 -19.87
C ASP A 54 -6.32 -2.56 -19.74
N LEU A 55 -5.86 -2.56 -18.48
CA LEU A 55 -4.45 -2.68 -18.13
C LEU A 55 -4.21 -4.03 -17.42
N PRO A 56 -2.97 -4.53 -17.38
CA PRO A 56 -2.66 -5.80 -16.72
C PRO A 56 -3.01 -5.84 -15.23
N TYR A 57 -2.87 -4.71 -14.52
CA TYR A 57 -3.07 -4.58 -13.07
C TYR A 57 -2.28 -5.59 -12.23
N SER A 58 -1.18 -6.10 -12.76
CA SER A 58 -0.31 -7.04 -12.06
C SER A 58 0.71 -6.33 -11.16
N MET A 59 1.23 -7.02 -10.15
CA MET A 59 2.26 -6.44 -9.26
C MET A 59 3.52 -6.13 -10.07
N THR A 60 3.88 -7.00 -11.00
CA THR A 60 5.00 -6.77 -11.94
C THR A 60 4.72 -5.58 -12.89
N PHE A 61 3.48 -5.41 -13.34
CA PHE A 61 3.09 -4.22 -14.14
C PHE A 61 3.27 -2.93 -13.33
N PHE A 62 2.74 -2.89 -12.11
CA PHE A 62 2.90 -1.71 -11.25
C PHE A 62 4.37 -1.44 -10.91
N ALA A 63 5.15 -2.48 -10.63
CA ALA A 63 6.59 -2.33 -10.38
C ALA A 63 7.32 -1.71 -11.58
N ARG A 64 7.01 -2.14 -12.81
CA ARG A 64 7.57 -1.55 -14.04
C ARG A 64 7.14 -0.08 -14.19
N VAL A 65 5.86 0.22 -13.94
CA VAL A 65 5.35 1.60 -13.99
C VAL A 65 6.08 2.51 -13.01
N VAL A 66 6.35 2.04 -11.79
CA VAL A 66 7.10 2.79 -10.77
C VAL A 66 8.54 3.01 -11.22
N ARG A 67 9.22 1.98 -11.75
CA ARG A 67 10.56 2.12 -12.33
C ARG A 67 10.60 3.19 -13.43
N ASP A 68 9.69 3.09 -14.40
CA ASP A 68 9.65 4.00 -15.54
C ASP A 68 9.35 5.44 -15.09
N PHE A 69 8.51 5.60 -14.07
CA PHE A 69 8.22 6.90 -13.45
C PHE A 69 9.48 7.51 -12.80
N ILE A 70 10.20 6.73 -11.99
CA ILE A 70 11.45 7.16 -11.34
C ILE A 70 12.48 7.57 -12.40
N GLN A 71 12.65 6.77 -13.45
CA GLN A 71 13.61 7.04 -14.52
C GLN A 71 13.21 8.28 -15.34
N ARG A 72 11.93 8.43 -15.71
CA ARG A 72 11.46 9.57 -16.51
C ARG A 72 11.59 10.92 -15.80
N LEU A 73 11.45 10.92 -14.49
CA LEU A 73 11.63 12.12 -13.67
C LEU A 73 13.08 12.30 -13.18
N ASN A 74 14.02 11.43 -13.59
CA ASN A 74 15.41 11.42 -13.15
C ASN A 74 15.53 11.51 -11.61
N LEU A 75 14.66 10.80 -10.86
CA LEU A 75 14.70 10.83 -9.42
C LEU A 75 15.97 10.14 -8.90
N GLN A 76 16.61 10.81 -7.93
CA GLN A 76 17.82 10.31 -7.30
C GLN A 76 17.58 10.03 -5.83
N ASN A 77 18.40 9.18 -5.21
CA ASN A 77 18.34 8.85 -3.79
C ASN A 77 16.94 8.44 -3.35
N VAL A 78 16.31 7.55 -4.12
CA VAL A 78 14.90 7.20 -3.93
C VAL A 78 14.70 6.33 -2.69
N VAL A 79 13.87 6.81 -1.78
CA VAL A 79 13.28 6.03 -0.71
C VAL A 79 11.87 5.64 -1.14
N LEU A 80 11.64 4.37 -1.40
CA LEU A 80 10.34 3.89 -1.86
C LEU A 80 9.49 3.49 -0.66
N ALA A 81 8.34 4.16 -0.48
CA ALA A 81 7.43 3.92 0.64
C ALA A 81 6.10 3.34 0.13
N GLY A 82 5.74 2.13 0.58
CA GLY A 82 4.52 1.47 0.14
C GLY A 82 3.62 1.02 1.29
N HIS A 83 2.32 1.24 1.15
CA HIS A 83 1.29 0.77 2.07
C HIS A 83 0.52 -0.41 1.47
N SER A 84 0.32 -1.49 2.24
CA SER A 84 -0.52 -2.64 1.86
C SER A 84 -0.13 -3.21 0.48
N MET A 85 -1.01 -3.24 -0.52
CA MET A 85 -0.68 -3.58 -1.92
C MET A 85 0.50 -2.76 -2.45
N GLY A 86 0.56 -1.45 -2.15
CA GLY A 86 1.70 -0.60 -2.53
C GLY A 86 3.01 -1.05 -1.87
N GLY A 87 2.94 -1.67 -0.69
CA GLY A 87 4.07 -2.32 -0.01
C GLY A 87 4.55 -3.56 -0.77
N GLN A 88 3.63 -4.41 -1.25
CA GLN A 88 3.98 -5.54 -2.11
C GLN A 88 4.60 -5.09 -3.44
N VAL A 89 4.05 -4.04 -4.05
CA VAL A 89 4.65 -3.42 -5.25
C VAL A 89 6.04 -2.87 -4.96
N ALA A 90 6.22 -2.15 -3.84
CA ALA A 90 7.52 -1.59 -3.45
C ALA A 90 8.58 -2.69 -3.22
N ALA A 91 8.21 -3.78 -2.54
CA ALA A 91 9.07 -4.95 -2.39
C ALA A 91 9.40 -5.59 -3.73
N THR A 92 8.43 -5.71 -4.65
CA THR A 92 8.64 -6.22 -6.01
C THR A 92 9.60 -5.32 -6.81
N VAL A 93 9.50 -3.99 -6.67
CA VAL A 93 10.47 -3.04 -7.26
C VAL A 93 11.87 -3.27 -6.69
N ALA A 94 11.99 -3.36 -5.36
CA ALA A 94 13.28 -3.53 -4.69
C ALA A 94 13.99 -4.84 -5.06
N VAL A 95 13.23 -5.89 -5.38
CA VAL A 95 13.77 -7.17 -5.86
C VAL A 95 14.17 -7.10 -7.35
N ARG A 96 13.29 -6.53 -8.20
CA ARG A 96 13.48 -6.55 -9.66
C ARG A 96 14.38 -5.44 -10.18
N TYR A 97 14.43 -4.32 -9.48
CA TYR A 97 15.15 -3.09 -9.89
C TYR A 97 15.92 -2.51 -8.68
N PRO A 98 16.82 -3.29 -8.05
CA PRO A 98 17.50 -2.88 -6.81
C PRO A 98 18.33 -1.61 -6.97
N GLU A 99 18.78 -1.29 -8.19
CA GLU A 99 19.61 -0.12 -8.49
C GLU A 99 18.88 1.22 -8.34
N ILE A 100 17.53 1.22 -8.37
CA ILE A 100 16.75 2.46 -8.26
C ILE A 100 16.21 2.71 -6.85
N VAL A 101 16.40 1.78 -5.90
CA VAL A 101 15.87 1.88 -4.54
C VAL A 101 17.03 2.01 -3.55
N GLN A 102 17.21 3.20 -3.00
CA GLN A 102 18.22 3.44 -1.98
C GLN A 102 17.81 2.89 -0.61
N LYS A 103 16.56 3.12 -0.21
CA LYS A 103 15.95 2.62 1.03
C LYS A 103 14.50 2.23 0.75
N LEU A 104 13.94 1.34 1.58
CA LEU A 104 12.57 0.84 1.44
C LEU A 104 11.81 1.06 2.74
N VAL A 105 10.58 1.56 2.65
CA VAL A 105 9.65 1.69 3.78
C VAL A 105 8.38 0.90 3.45
N LEU A 106 8.07 -0.08 4.27
CA LEU A 106 6.91 -0.96 4.11
C LEU A 106 5.95 -0.74 5.27
N ILE A 107 4.75 -0.25 4.98
CA ILE A 107 3.71 0.03 5.97
C ILE A 107 2.58 -0.99 5.80
N ALA A 108 2.40 -1.86 6.79
CA ALA A 108 1.43 -2.96 6.76
C ALA A 108 1.40 -3.66 5.38
N PRO A 109 2.57 -4.10 4.83
CA PRO A 109 2.66 -4.55 3.45
C PRO A 109 1.86 -5.83 3.23
N ALA A 110 1.13 -5.92 2.14
CA ALA A 110 0.64 -7.18 1.61
C ALA A 110 1.83 -8.06 1.20
N GLY A 111 1.62 -9.38 1.20
CA GLY A 111 2.65 -10.36 0.85
C GLY A 111 3.56 -10.78 2.00
N PHE A 112 3.34 -10.27 3.24
CA PHE A 112 3.95 -10.83 4.46
C PHE A 112 3.10 -11.99 5.01
N GLU A 113 1.80 -11.94 4.84
CA GLU A 113 0.90 -13.07 5.02
C GLU A 113 0.89 -13.92 3.74
N THR A 114 0.95 -15.25 3.91
CA THR A 114 0.93 -16.22 2.80
C THR A 114 -0.39 -16.98 2.79
N PHE A 115 -0.83 -17.39 1.62
CA PHE A 115 -2.12 -18.04 1.42
C PHE A 115 -1.96 -19.39 0.72
N THR A 116 -2.66 -20.41 1.23
CA THR A 116 -2.80 -21.70 0.54
C THR A 116 -3.68 -21.56 -0.71
N GLU A 117 -3.70 -22.57 -1.56
CA GLU A 117 -4.55 -22.55 -2.76
C GLU A 117 -6.04 -22.45 -2.40
N THR A 118 -6.47 -23.09 -1.31
CA THR A 118 -7.83 -22.98 -0.78
C THR A 118 -8.14 -21.56 -0.34
N ASP A 119 -7.23 -20.89 0.38
CA ASP A 119 -7.41 -19.51 0.80
C ASP A 119 -7.56 -18.57 -0.40
N ARG A 120 -6.74 -18.79 -1.44
CA ARG A 120 -6.78 -18.00 -2.68
C ARG A 120 -8.14 -18.12 -3.37
N VAL A 121 -8.72 -19.32 -3.43
CA VAL A 121 -10.06 -19.55 -3.99
C VAL A 121 -11.10 -18.71 -3.24
N TRP A 122 -11.07 -18.74 -1.90
CA TRP A 122 -11.99 -17.96 -1.06
C TRP A 122 -11.83 -16.46 -1.26
N ILE A 123 -10.59 -15.95 -1.28
CA ILE A 123 -10.32 -14.53 -1.49
C ILE A 123 -10.82 -14.09 -2.86
N ARG A 124 -10.54 -14.84 -3.93
CA ARG A 124 -11.01 -14.52 -5.29
C ARG A 124 -12.54 -14.47 -5.37
N ALA A 125 -13.23 -15.40 -4.72
CA ALA A 125 -14.69 -15.42 -4.68
C ALA A 125 -15.26 -14.17 -3.97
N ALA A 126 -14.62 -13.72 -2.89
CA ALA A 126 -15.03 -12.53 -2.14
C ALA A 126 -14.82 -11.21 -2.92
N TYR A 127 -13.89 -11.19 -3.87
CA TYR A 127 -13.57 -10.02 -4.70
C TYR A 127 -14.03 -10.19 -6.15
N SER A 128 -15.30 -10.53 -6.38
CA SER A 128 -15.83 -10.57 -7.76
C SER A 128 -16.41 -9.21 -8.17
N PRO A 129 -16.37 -8.84 -9.48
CA PRO A 129 -16.98 -7.60 -9.96
C PRO A 129 -18.46 -7.48 -9.59
N THR A 130 -19.21 -8.57 -9.69
CA THR A 130 -20.63 -8.63 -9.34
C THR A 130 -20.88 -8.28 -7.88
N LEU A 131 -20.11 -8.85 -6.96
CA LEU A 131 -20.25 -8.57 -5.54
C LEU A 131 -19.87 -7.13 -5.21
N LEU A 132 -18.81 -6.60 -5.82
CA LEU A 132 -18.39 -5.21 -5.60
C LEU A 132 -19.44 -4.22 -6.10
N LYS A 133 -20.04 -4.46 -7.29
CA LYS A 133 -21.11 -3.61 -7.85
C LYS A 133 -22.38 -3.64 -7.01
N ALA A 134 -22.70 -4.79 -6.42
CA ALA A 134 -23.89 -5.00 -5.60
C ALA A 134 -23.67 -4.59 -4.13
N MET A 135 -22.49 -4.09 -3.74
CA MET A 135 -22.17 -3.81 -2.34
C MET A 135 -23.01 -2.66 -1.79
N PRO A 136 -23.75 -2.87 -0.69
CA PRO A 136 -24.52 -1.81 -0.03
C PRO A 136 -23.61 -0.68 0.46
N THR A 137 -24.12 0.55 0.45
CA THR A 137 -23.36 1.75 0.84
C THR A 137 -22.84 1.70 2.28
N ASP A 138 -23.63 1.14 3.22
CA ASP A 138 -23.19 0.96 4.60
C ASP A 138 -22.08 -0.09 4.73
N GLN A 139 -22.05 -1.11 3.85
CA GLN A 139 -20.92 -2.04 3.80
C GLN A 139 -19.67 -1.39 3.22
N ILE A 140 -19.82 -0.52 2.20
CA ILE A 140 -18.70 0.28 1.68
C ILE A 140 -18.10 1.13 2.82
N ARG A 141 -18.93 1.79 3.60
CA ARG A 141 -18.49 2.57 4.76
C ARG A 141 -17.72 1.70 5.76
N ARG A 142 -18.30 0.58 6.20
CA ARG A 142 -17.62 -0.36 7.11
C ARG A 142 -16.28 -0.85 6.59
N ASN A 143 -16.17 -1.10 5.29
CA ASN A 143 -14.92 -1.53 4.67
C ASN A 143 -13.80 -0.45 4.73
N PHE A 144 -14.16 0.83 4.84
CA PHE A 144 -13.18 1.88 5.14
C PHE A 144 -12.87 1.93 6.63
N GLU A 145 -13.88 1.88 7.49
CA GLU A 145 -13.73 2.01 8.94
C GLU A 145 -12.83 0.93 9.54
N VAL A 146 -12.91 -0.32 9.05
CA VAL A 146 -12.07 -1.44 9.53
C VAL A 146 -10.59 -1.30 9.21
N ASN A 147 -10.19 -0.34 8.38
CA ASN A 147 -8.77 -0.04 8.15
C ASN A 147 -8.11 0.66 9.34
N PHE A 148 -8.89 1.14 10.29
CA PHE A 148 -8.41 1.92 11.42
C PHE A 148 -8.69 1.18 12.73
N SER A 149 -7.85 1.35 13.71
CA SER A 149 -8.15 0.89 15.07
C SER A 149 -9.28 1.75 15.68
N ARG A 150 -9.27 3.03 15.34
CA ARG A 150 -10.35 3.98 15.55
C ARG A 150 -10.45 4.89 14.33
N PHE A 151 -11.61 4.89 13.67
CA PHE A 151 -11.81 5.72 12.48
C PHE A 151 -11.65 7.21 12.82
N PRO A 152 -10.69 7.92 12.20
CA PRO A 152 -10.46 9.34 12.50
C PRO A 152 -11.48 10.23 11.78
N ASP A 153 -11.93 11.31 12.45
CA ASP A 153 -12.91 12.25 11.87
C ASP A 153 -12.44 12.85 10.54
N ASP A 154 -11.12 13.06 10.40
CA ASP A 154 -10.52 13.63 9.20
C ASP A 154 -10.28 12.62 8.05
N ALA A 155 -10.66 11.35 8.23
CA ALA A 155 -10.62 10.32 7.19
C ALA A 155 -11.95 10.17 6.42
N GLY A 156 -13.00 10.91 6.80
CA GLY A 156 -14.34 10.83 6.20
C GLY A 156 -14.34 11.02 4.69
N PHE A 157 -13.47 11.89 4.16
CA PHE A 157 -13.34 12.13 2.71
C PHE A 157 -13.04 10.87 1.89
N MET A 158 -12.39 9.85 2.49
CA MET A 158 -12.10 8.59 1.79
C MET A 158 -13.40 7.85 1.46
N ILE A 159 -14.36 7.91 2.38
CA ILE A 159 -15.70 7.36 2.19
C ILE A 159 -16.47 8.22 1.19
N ASP A 160 -16.47 9.53 1.37
CA ASP A 160 -17.22 10.47 0.52
C ASP A 160 -16.74 10.39 -0.95
N ASP A 161 -15.43 10.38 -1.18
CA ASP A 161 -14.85 10.22 -2.52
C ASP A 161 -15.28 8.87 -3.17
N ARG A 162 -15.43 7.79 -2.39
CA ARG A 162 -15.96 6.52 -2.88
C ARG A 162 -17.46 6.58 -3.17
N MET A 163 -18.23 7.22 -2.29
CA MET A 163 -19.67 7.39 -2.50
C MET A 163 -19.98 8.22 -3.74
N MET A 164 -19.19 9.26 -4.03
CA MET A 164 -19.34 10.06 -5.25
C MET A 164 -19.07 9.27 -6.53
N MET A 165 -18.38 8.15 -6.48
CA MET A 165 -18.17 7.30 -7.64
C MET A 165 -19.39 6.42 -7.98
N LEU A 166 -20.26 6.13 -7.01
CA LEU A 166 -21.40 5.22 -7.21
C LEU A 166 -22.27 5.65 -8.38
N GLY A 167 -22.67 4.69 -9.21
CA GLY A 167 -23.47 4.93 -10.41
C GLY A 167 -22.72 5.59 -11.58
N THR A 168 -21.42 5.82 -11.47
CA THR A 168 -20.60 6.37 -12.56
C THR A 168 -19.79 5.29 -13.28
N GLN A 169 -19.36 5.59 -14.50
CA GLN A 169 -18.45 4.73 -15.26
C GLN A 169 -17.13 4.47 -14.48
N ALA A 170 -16.68 5.43 -13.68
CA ALA A 170 -15.48 5.26 -12.85
C ALA A 170 -15.66 4.17 -11.79
N TYR A 171 -16.86 4.03 -11.22
CA TYR A 171 -17.16 2.95 -10.29
C TYR A 171 -17.20 1.59 -10.98
N GLU A 172 -17.80 1.50 -12.18
CA GLU A 172 -17.79 0.28 -12.97
C GLU A 172 -16.35 -0.20 -13.26
N GLN A 173 -15.50 0.71 -13.72
CA GLN A 173 -14.08 0.43 -13.96
C GLN A 173 -13.34 0.01 -12.69
N TYR A 174 -13.65 0.64 -11.56
CA TYR A 174 -13.11 0.27 -10.25
C TYR A 174 -13.49 -1.16 -9.86
N CYS A 175 -14.76 -1.54 -10.01
CA CYS A 175 -15.26 -2.88 -9.71
C CYS A 175 -14.63 -3.97 -10.59
N GLU A 176 -14.26 -3.65 -11.83
CA GLU A 176 -13.52 -4.57 -12.72
C GLU A 176 -12.02 -4.65 -12.36
N MET A 177 -11.41 -3.54 -11.97
CA MET A 177 -9.99 -3.44 -11.68
C MET A 177 -9.62 -4.12 -10.35
N ILE A 178 -10.37 -3.90 -9.27
CA ILE A 178 -10.04 -4.39 -7.93
C ILE A 178 -9.84 -5.90 -7.88
N PRO A 179 -10.74 -6.74 -8.44
CA PRO A 179 -10.53 -8.18 -8.49
C PRO A 179 -9.24 -8.58 -9.24
N ARG A 180 -8.90 -7.86 -10.30
CA ARG A 180 -7.65 -8.12 -11.06
C ARG A 180 -6.41 -7.81 -10.22
N CYS A 181 -6.44 -6.72 -9.44
CA CYS A 181 -5.38 -6.40 -8.50
C CYS A 181 -5.26 -7.47 -7.41
N VAL A 182 -6.39 -7.90 -6.81
CA VAL A 182 -6.39 -8.96 -5.78
C VAL A 182 -5.84 -10.27 -6.34
N ASN A 183 -6.31 -10.68 -7.52
CA ASN A 183 -5.81 -11.88 -8.18
C ASN A 183 -4.30 -11.81 -8.39
N SER A 184 -3.80 -10.68 -8.86
CA SER A 184 -2.37 -10.49 -9.07
C SER A 184 -1.56 -10.48 -7.76
N MET A 185 -2.08 -9.90 -6.69
CA MET A 185 -1.43 -9.97 -5.37
C MET A 185 -1.24 -11.42 -4.92
N LEU A 186 -2.21 -12.29 -5.23
CA LEU A 186 -2.15 -13.72 -4.91
C LEU A 186 -1.26 -14.51 -5.88
N ASP A 187 -1.28 -14.17 -7.18
CA ASP A 187 -0.54 -14.89 -8.23
C ASP A 187 0.94 -14.52 -8.28
N GLU A 188 1.29 -13.32 -7.81
CA GLU A 188 2.65 -12.81 -7.77
C GLU A 188 3.10 -12.57 -6.31
N PRO A 189 3.13 -13.61 -5.45
CA PRO A 189 3.52 -13.45 -4.05
C PRO A 189 4.97 -13.00 -3.93
N VAL A 190 5.24 -12.13 -2.96
CA VAL A 190 6.58 -11.57 -2.75
C VAL A 190 7.33 -12.22 -1.58
N PHE A 191 6.65 -13.02 -0.75
CA PHE A 191 7.18 -13.55 0.50
C PHE A 191 8.53 -14.30 0.34
N ASP A 192 8.61 -15.19 -0.64
CA ASP A 192 9.83 -15.96 -0.90
C ASP A 192 10.92 -15.14 -1.61
N LEU A 193 10.58 -13.97 -2.10
CA LEU A 193 11.51 -13.02 -2.71
C LEU A 193 12.10 -12.02 -1.70
N LEU A 194 11.51 -11.87 -0.51
CA LEU A 194 11.95 -10.93 0.52
C LEU A 194 13.45 -11.04 0.88
N PRO A 195 14.07 -12.26 0.93
CA PRO A 195 15.51 -12.38 1.16
C PRO A 195 16.40 -11.75 0.10
N GLN A 196 15.87 -11.44 -1.08
CA GLN A 196 16.60 -10.82 -2.19
C GLN A 196 16.64 -9.29 -2.10
N ILE A 197 15.88 -8.69 -1.19
CA ILE A 197 15.86 -7.23 -0.99
C ILE A 197 17.21 -6.80 -0.42
N LYS A 198 17.93 -5.94 -1.16
CA LYS A 198 19.25 -5.43 -0.80
C LYS A 198 19.17 -4.10 -0.06
N ALA A 199 18.13 -3.31 -0.32
CA ALA A 199 17.95 -2.00 0.27
C ALA A 199 17.69 -2.10 1.79
N PRO A 200 18.33 -1.25 2.61
CA PRO A 200 17.91 -1.08 4.00
C PRO A 200 16.40 -0.84 4.05
N THR A 201 15.71 -1.55 4.94
CA THR A 201 14.25 -1.58 4.97
C THR A 201 13.71 -1.22 6.35
N LEU A 202 12.75 -0.29 6.40
CA LEU A 202 11.92 -0.02 7.56
C LEU A 202 10.56 -0.67 7.35
N VAL A 203 10.15 -1.53 8.30
CA VAL A 203 8.82 -2.14 8.33
C VAL A 203 8.03 -1.51 9.46
N LEU A 204 6.85 -1.00 9.16
CA LEU A 204 5.92 -0.39 10.13
C LEU A 204 4.61 -1.18 10.11
N PHE A 205 4.12 -1.57 11.28
CA PHE A 205 2.86 -2.28 11.42
C PHE A 205 2.04 -1.73 12.58
N GLY A 206 0.74 -1.56 12.37
CA GLY A 206 -0.22 -1.29 13.44
C GLY A 206 -0.55 -2.58 14.21
N GLU A 207 -0.43 -2.58 15.52
CA GLU A 207 -0.74 -3.76 16.33
C GLU A 207 -2.24 -4.10 16.37
N ASN A 208 -3.09 -3.12 16.01
CA ASN A 208 -4.53 -3.28 15.91
C ASN A 208 -5.01 -3.46 14.46
N ASP A 209 -4.11 -3.81 13.54
CA ASP A 209 -4.48 -4.15 12.16
C ASP A 209 -5.41 -5.37 12.16
N VAL A 210 -6.61 -5.23 11.57
CA VAL A 210 -7.59 -6.32 11.46
C VAL A 210 -7.70 -6.87 10.04
N LEU A 211 -6.92 -6.33 9.09
CA LEU A 211 -6.88 -6.77 7.70
C LEU A 211 -5.71 -7.70 7.42
N ILE A 212 -4.57 -7.49 8.09
CA ILE A 212 -3.40 -8.35 8.01
C ILE A 212 -3.00 -8.75 9.45
N PRO A 213 -3.18 -10.04 9.78
CA PRO A 213 -3.65 -11.16 8.96
C PRO A 213 -5.16 -11.14 8.71
N ASN A 214 -5.58 -11.84 7.63
CA ASN A 214 -6.97 -12.15 7.39
C ASN A 214 -7.51 -13.08 8.49
N LYS A 215 -8.31 -12.55 9.39
CA LYS A 215 -8.79 -13.26 10.58
C LYS A 215 -9.74 -14.42 10.30
N LEU A 216 -10.42 -14.40 9.16
CA LEU A 216 -11.32 -15.50 8.76
C LEU A 216 -10.52 -16.72 8.30
N LEU A 217 -9.42 -16.50 7.60
CA LEU A 217 -8.57 -17.55 7.07
C LEU A 217 -7.48 -17.97 8.07
N HIS A 218 -6.93 -17.02 8.80
CA HIS A 218 -5.83 -17.25 9.74
C HIS A 218 -6.14 -16.74 11.15
N PRO A 219 -7.13 -17.31 11.87
CA PRO A 219 -7.58 -16.83 13.18
C PRO A 219 -6.48 -16.91 14.27
N ALA A 220 -5.52 -17.81 14.11
CA ALA A 220 -4.40 -17.97 15.06
C ALA A 220 -3.29 -16.93 14.90
N LEU A 221 -3.20 -16.24 13.76
CA LEU A 221 -2.19 -15.21 13.53
C LEU A 221 -2.65 -13.87 14.13
N ASN A 222 -1.69 -13.01 14.43
CA ASN A 222 -1.91 -11.61 14.77
C ASN A 222 -0.96 -10.69 13.98
N PRO A 223 -1.19 -9.37 13.94
CA PRO A 223 -0.37 -8.44 13.16
C PRO A 223 1.12 -8.49 13.52
N VAL A 224 1.44 -8.65 14.80
CA VAL A 224 2.82 -8.72 15.28
C VAL A 224 3.53 -9.95 14.71
N MET A 225 2.89 -11.11 14.76
CA MET A 225 3.44 -12.36 14.20
C MET A 225 3.72 -12.24 12.70
N VAL A 226 2.79 -11.66 11.93
CA VAL A 226 2.97 -11.46 10.49
C VAL A 226 4.09 -10.46 10.22
N ALA A 227 4.11 -9.34 10.94
CA ALA A 227 5.14 -8.31 10.81
C ALA A 227 6.54 -8.87 11.10
N GLU A 228 6.70 -9.60 12.22
CA GLU A 228 7.97 -10.21 12.59
C GLU A 228 8.41 -11.27 11.57
N THR A 229 7.48 -12.12 11.12
CA THR A 229 7.79 -13.18 10.16
C THR A 229 8.29 -12.60 8.84
N GLY A 230 7.60 -11.59 8.31
CA GLY A 230 8.01 -10.93 7.07
C GLY A 230 9.31 -10.12 7.24
N ALA A 231 9.44 -9.34 8.31
CA ALA A 231 10.62 -8.52 8.55
C ALA A 231 11.90 -9.37 8.70
N ARG A 232 11.83 -10.51 9.39
CA ARG A 232 12.99 -11.43 9.55
C ARG A 232 13.50 -12.00 8.22
N ARG A 233 12.68 -12.03 7.17
CA ARG A 233 13.11 -12.50 5.85
C ARG A 233 13.90 -11.46 5.07
N ILE A 234 13.84 -10.19 5.45
CA ILE A 234 14.57 -9.11 4.78
C ILE A 234 15.90 -8.86 5.52
N PRO A 235 17.06 -9.06 4.87
CA PRO A 235 18.37 -9.07 5.55
C PRO A 235 18.68 -7.81 6.37
N ALA A 236 18.27 -6.63 5.89
CA ALA A 236 18.55 -5.33 6.53
C ALA A 236 17.27 -4.62 6.98
N ALA A 237 16.31 -5.38 7.53
CA ALA A 237 15.06 -4.81 8.01
C ALA A 237 15.13 -4.36 9.47
N ARG A 238 14.45 -3.23 9.73
CA ARG A 238 14.04 -2.79 11.07
C ARG A 238 12.52 -2.86 11.15
N LEU A 239 11.99 -3.47 12.21
CA LEU A 239 10.56 -3.49 12.49
C LEU A 239 10.24 -2.50 13.61
N GLU A 240 9.25 -1.63 13.37
CA GLU A 240 8.64 -0.81 14.41
C GLU A 240 7.12 -1.09 14.44
N LEU A 241 6.62 -1.45 15.60
CA LEU A 241 5.19 -1.68 15.85
C LEU A 241 4.56 -0.39 16.39
N LEU A 242 3.40 -0.05 15.87
CA LEU A 242 2.67 1.18 16.22
C LEU A 242 1.45 0.84 17.08
N ARG A 243 1.33 1.50 18.25
CA ARG A 243 0.28 1.21 19.23
C ARG A 243 -0.31 2.50 19.82
N PRO A 244 -1.65 2.69 19.86
CA PRO A 244 -2.64 1.92 19.10
C PRO A 244 -2.65 2.34 17.63
N CYS A 245 -2.76 1.41 16.69
CA CYS A 245 -2.74 1.72 15.26
C CYS A 245 -3.35 0.57 14.45
N GLY A 246 -4.19 0.88 13.47
CA GLY A 246 -4.78 -0.07 12.53
C GLY A 246 -3.95 -0.25 11.26
N HIS A 247 -4.62 -0.74 10.21
CA HIS A 247 -4.01 -1.01 8.91
C HIS A 247 -3.54 0.26 8.20
N PHE A 248 -4.33 1.35 8.27
CA PHE A 248 -4.03 2.62 7.59
C PHE A 248 -3.09 3.52 8.43
N ALA A 249 -1.95 2.93 8.86
CA ALA A 249 -1.05 3.52 9.83
C ALA A 249 -0.48 4.88 9.39
N GLN A 250 -0.23 5.09 8.10
CA GLN A 250 0.27 6.34 7.54
C GLN A 250 -0.73 7.50 7.69
N TRP A 251 -2.00 7.22 7.94
CA TRP A 251 -3.02 8.23 8.22
C TRP A 251 -3.33 8.32 9.71
N GLU A 252 -3.70 7.18 10.33
CA GLU A 252 -4.11 7.11 11.74
C GLU A 252 -2.97 7.51 12.69
N CYS A 253 -1.78 7.02 12.41
CA CYS A 253 -0.57 7.22 13.22
C CYS A 253 0.48 8.08 12.47
N ALA A 254 0.05 9.01 11.63
CA ALA A 254 0.90 9.77 10.73
C ALA A 254 2.14 10.37 11.43
N GLY A 255 1.95 10.96 12.62
CA GLY A 255 3.07 11.53 13.38
C GLY A 255 4.14 10.51 13.78
N ALA A 256 3.74 9.28 14.16
CA ALA A 256 4.67 8.21 14.49
C ALA A 256 5.38 7.68 13.23
N VAL A 257 4.62 7.47 12.16
CA VAL A 257 5.16 7.07 10.84
C VAL A 257 6.17 8.09 10.34
N ASN A 258 5.83 9.38 10.35
CA ASN A 258 6.72 10.45 9.88
C ASN A 258 8.01 10.52 10.69
N ARG A 259 7.95 10.38 12.02
CA ARG A 259 9.15 10.31 12.88
C ARG A 259 10.02 9.09 12.57
N ALA A 260 9.41 7.91 12.36
CA ALA A 260 10.12 6.69 12.02
C ALA A 260 10.84 6.83 10.67
N VAL A 261 10.14 7.39 9.65
CA VAL A 261 10.72 7.65 8.33
C VAL A 261 11.88 8.65 8.43
N ARG A 262 11.75 9.76 9.17
CA ARG A 262 12.87 10.71 9.37
C ARG A 262 14.10 10.06 9.98
N ARG A 263 13.93 9.31 11.08
CA ARG A 263 15.05 8.59 11.73
C ARG A 263 15.70 7.57 10.82
N PHE A 264 14.94 6.97 9.94
CA PHE A 264 15.44 5.95 9.03
C PHE A 264 16.14 6.55 7.81
N CYS A 265 15.69 7.71 7.33
CA CYS A 265 16.25 8.39 6.16
C CYS A 265 17.46 9.26 6.50
N GLY A 266 17.43 9.92 7.66
CA GLY A 266 18.56 10.68 8.17
C GLY A 266 19.60 9.76 8.73
#